data_b08d35ccccaa4faa9a32c432f6980007
#
_entry.id   b08d35ccccaa4faa9a32c432f6980007
#
_cell.length_a   1.000
_cell.length_b   1.000
_cell.length_c   1.000
_cell.angle_alpha   90.00
_cell.angle_beta   90.00
_cell.angle_gamma   90.00
#
_symmetry.space_group_name_H-M   'P 1'
#
loop_
_entity.id
_entity.type
_entity.pdbx_description
1 polymer ?
#
loop_
_entity_poly.entity_id
_entity_poly.type
_entity_poly.pdbx_seq_one_letter_code
_entity_poly.pdbx_strand_id
1 'polypeptide(L)'
;MCIRDRGYSPSELTTSFDDVLASKPDIFIDVSGPIDPALDYCKTLLGMGVHVVSANKQAIAAGGQSLIDFARDNKAHLMFSSAAGGGMPVLEMCMRERGRITRVEALLNGTTNYMLGEISAGKSYADALKDAQDKGFAEADPSSDVNGGDAGAKIRLIALLGFGEEIVLDDIPRDTIENFALTEPAKGAMKRVATCWKDRNGFSTKLELKDLSLNNFIAQADGEEAHAIFYFEDGDQYKIRGKGAGRWPTTESVMADLFDISATYF
;
A
#
# COMPACT_ATOMS: atom_id res chain seq x y z
N MET A 1 -15.99 -5.00 -11.45
CA MET A 1 -17.11 -5.84 -10.97
C MET A 1 -18.30 -4.94 -10.74
N CYS A 2 -19.44 -5.20 -11.37
CA CYS A 2 -20.57 -4.29 -11.32
C CYS A 2 -21.31 -4.40 -9.98
N ILE A 3 -21.52 -3.28 -9.28
CA ILE A 3 -22.25 -3.20 -8.00
C ILE A 3 -23.69 -3.74 -8.15
N ARG A 4 -24.28 -3.58 -9.35
CA ARG A 4 -25.63 -4.06 -9.69
C ARG A 4 -25.84 -5.58 -9.52
N ASP A 5 -24.77 -6.36 -9.52
CA ASP A 5 -24.83 -7.82 -9.38
C ASP A 5 -24.94 -8.25 -7.89
N ARG A 6 -25.01 -7.30 -6.95
CA ARG A 6 -24.93 -7.54 -5.49
C ARG A 6 -26.23 -7.31 -4.74
N GLY A 7 -27.35 -7.10 -5.41
CA GLY A 7 -28.67 -6.98 -4.79
C GLY A 7 -29.00 -5.61 -4.21
N TYR A 8 -28.20 -4.57 -4.50
CA TYR A 8 -28.56 -3.19 -4.16
C TYR A 8 -29.62 -2.67 -5.08
N SER A 9 -30.62 -1.95 -4.55
CA SER A 9 -31.62 -1.28 -5.37
C SER A 9 -31.00 -0.06 -6.07
N PRO A 10 -31.50 0.35 -7.27
CA PRO A 10 -31.03 1.58 -7.93
C PRO A 10 -31.15 2.84 -7.07
N SER A 11 -32.09 2.88 -6.11
CA SER A 11 -32.29 3.99 -5.19
C SER A 11 -31.21 4.09 -4.09
N GLU A 12 -30.40 3.06 -3.92
CA GLU A 12 -29.28 3.02 -2.97
C GLU A 12 -27.94 3.41 -3.63
N LEU A 13 -27.97 3.73 -4.92
CA LEU A 13 -26.80 4.06 -5.72
C LEU A 13 -26.91 5.49 -6.24
N THR A 14 -25.87 6.25 -6.07
CA THR A 14 -25.74 7.60 -6.67
C THR A 14 -24.37 7.73 -7.35
N THR A 15 -24.30 8.63 -8.34
CA THR A 15 -23.06 9.13 -8.95
C THR A 15 -22.77 10.58 -8.55
N SER A 16 -23.64 11.15 -7.69
CA SER A 16 -23.54 12.54 -7.23
C SER A 16 -22.90 12.57 -5.84
N PHE A 17 -21.85 13.34 -5.70
CA PHE A 17 -21.24 13.57 -4.38
C PHE A 17 -22.16 14.43 -3.49
N ASP A 18 -22.97 15.31 -4.07
CA ASP A 18 -23.94 16.11 -3.32
C ASP A 18 -25.00 15.23 -2.62
N ASP A 19 -25.40 14.11 -3.25
CA ASP A 19 -26.30 13.16 -2.62
C ASP A 19 -25.64 12.46 -1.43
N VAL A 20 -24.33 12.17 -1.52
CA VAL A 20 -23.55 11.63 -0.40
C VAL A 20 -23.53 12.63 0.75
N LEU A 21 -23.28 13.90 0.49
CA LEU A 21 -23.29 14.96 1.50
C LEU A 21 -24.69 15.14 2.12
N ALA A 22 -25.74 15.09 1.29
CA ALA A 22 -27.12 15.19 1.74
C ALA A 22 -27.55 14.05 2.67
N SER A 23 -26.94 12.87 2.53
CA SER A 23 -27.19 11.70 3.40
C SER A 23 -26.62 11.85 4.81
N LYS A 24 -25.75 12.84 5.04
CA LYS A 24 -25.06 13.12 6.32
C LYS A 24 -24.42 11.87 6.93
N PRO A 25 -23.49 11.24 6.23
CA PRO A 25 -22.85 10.04 6.74
C PRO A 25 -22.00 10.36 7.98
N ASP A 26 -21.93 9.43 8.93
CA ASP A 26 -20.96 9.49 10.04
C ASP A 26 -19.56 9.08 9.58
N ILE A 27 -19.52 8.10 8.67
CA ILE A 27 -18.27 7.54 8.12
C ILE A 27 -18.39 7.43 6.60
N PHE A 28 -17.34 7.84 5.90
CA PHE A 28 -17.19 7.66 4.46
C PHE A 28 -16.08 6.69 4.16
N ILE A 29 -16.32 5.73 3.25
CA ILE A 29 -15.32 4.74 2.83
C ILE A 29 -14.92 5.01 1.39
N ASP A 30 -13.65 5.36 1.18
CA ASP A 30 -13.05 5.52 -0.14
C ASP A 30 -12.29 4.26 -0.55
N VAL A 31 -12.80 3.56 -1.56
CA VAL A 31 -12.16 2.40 -2.19
C VAL A 31 -11.87 2.66 -3.67
N SER A 32 -11.77 3.93 -4.05
CA SER A 32 -11.40 4.34 -5.40
C SER A 32 -9.89 4.20 -5.65
N GLY A 33 -9.45 4.41 -6.89
CA GLY A 33 -8.02 4.33 -7.25
C GLY A 33 -7.39 5.68 -7.56
N PRO A 34 -8.05 6.56 -8.34
CA PRO A 34 -7.51 7.86 -8.73
C PRO A 34 -7.37 8.83 -7.55
N ILE A 35 -6.44 9.79 -7.67
CA ILE A 35 -6.29 10.88 -6.69
C ILE A 35 -7.53 11.77 -6.71
N ASP A 36 -7.88 12.25 -7.90
CA ASP A 36 -9.07 13.09 -8.12
C ASP A 36 -10.24 12.21 -8.59
N PRO A 37 -11.44 12.45 -8.08
CA PRO A 37 -11.82 13.45 -7.09
C PRO A 37 -11.72 12.99 -5.62
N ALA A 38 -11.14 11.83 -5.35
CA ALA A 38 -11.15 11.20 -4.02
C ALA A 38 -10.54 12.09 -2.93
N LEU A 39 -9.41 12.75 -3.22
CA LEU A 39 -8.75 13.62 -2.25
C LEU A 39 -9.64 14.81 -1.85
N ASP A 40 -10.36 15.42 -2.82
CA ASP A 40 -11.27 16.54 -2.55
C ASP A 40 -12.50 16.07 -1.77
N TYR A 41 -13.01 14.87 -2.04
CA TYR A 41 -14.09 14.27 -1.27
C TYR A 41 -13.67 14.01 0.18
N CYS A 42 -12.50 13.42 0.38
CA CYS A 42 -11.94 13.22 1.71
C CYS A 42 -11.78 14.54 2.48
N LYS A 43 -11.20 15.57 1.86
CA LYS A 43 -11.06 16.90 2.48
C LYS A 43 -12.41 17.51 2.85
N THR A 44 -13.39 17.48 1.94
CA THR A 44 -14.72 18.04 2.18
C THR A 44 -15.38 17.35 3.38
N LEU A 45 -15.37 16.03 3.41
CA LEU A 45 -16.02 15.26 4.46
C LEU A 45 -15.31 15.41 5.81
N LEU A 46 -13.97 15.34 5.83
CA LEU A 46 -13.18 15.59 7.04
C LEU A 46 -13.44 17.00 7.61
N GLY A 47 -13.55 18.01 6.73
CA GLY A 47 -13.90 19.38 7.13
C GLY A 47 -15.29 19.53 7.73
N MET A 48 -16.19 18.60 7.47
CA MET A 48 -17.53 18.51 8.08
C MET A 48 -17.54 17.66 9.37
N GLY A 49 -16.39 17.11 9.80
CA GLY A 49 -16.30 16.22 10.95
C GLY A 49 -16.68 14.76 10.65
N VAL A 50 -16.89 14.42 9.37
CA VAL A 50 -17.19 13.06 8.95
C VAL A 50 -15.90 12.25 8.95
N HIS A 51 -15.93 11.05 9.54
CA HIS A 51 -14.78 10.14 9.56
C HIS A 51 -14.55 9.53 8.17
N VAL A 52 -13.28 9.31 7.82
CA VAL A 52 -12.92 8.73 6.51
C VAL A 52 -12.07 7.49 6.72
N VAL A 53 -12.45 6.40 6.05
CA VAL A 53 -11.64 5.19 5.88
C VAL A 53 -11.26 5.08 4.40
N SER A 54 -9.98 5.05 4.06
CA SER A 54 -9.54 5.04 2.66
C SER A 54 -8.57 3.91 2.35
N ALA A 55 -8.87 3.15 1.30
CA ALA A 55 -7.94 2.21 0.67
C ALA A 55 -7.14 2.85 -0.48
N ASN A 56 -7.38 4.15 -0.76
CA ASN A 56 -6.76 4.85 -1.87
C ASN A 56 -5.38 5.43 -1.49
N LYS A 57 -4.36 4.60 -1.63
CA LYS A 57 -2.98 4.99 -1.34
C LYS A 57 -2.49 6.25 -2.06
N GLN A 58 -3.00 6.48 -3.28
CA GLN A 58 -2.59 7.64 -4.08
C GLN A 58 -3.14 8.95 -3.49
N ALA A 59 -4.42 8.97 -3.15
CA ALA A 59 -5.06 10.15 -2.54
C ALA A 59 -4.45 10.45 -1.15
N ILE A 60 -4.26 9.42 -0.31
CA ILE A 60 -3.67 9.60 1.02
C ILE A 60 -2.21 10.06 0.91
N ALA A 61 -1.41 9.47 0.02
CA ALA A 61 -0.03 9.89 -0.17
C ALA A 61 0.09 11.31 -0.78
N ALA A 62 -0.88 11.73 -1.60
CA ALA A 62 -0.93 13.09 -2.13
C ALA A 62 -1.38 14.12 -1.05
N GLY A 63 -2.28 13.72 -0.16
CA GLY A 63 -2.72 14.55 0.98
C GLY A 63 -1.65 14.69 2.06
N GLY A 64 -0.81 13.68 2.24
CA GLY A 64 0.34 13.69 3.14
C GLY A 64 -0.02 14.01 4.60
N GLN A 65 0.95 14.59 5.32
CA GLN A 65 0.76 15.00 6.71
C GLN A 65 -0.34 16.08 6.85
N SER A 66 -0.48 16.94 5.85
CA SER A 66 -1.48 18.02 5.89
C SER A 66 -2.92 17.47 5.96
N LEU A 67 -3.21 16.35 5.30
CA LEU A 67 -4.54 15.73 5.36
C LEU A 67 -4.79 15.08 6.72
N ILE A 68 -3.75 14.46 7.32
CA ILE A 68 -3.82 13.87 8.66
C ILE A 68 -4.07 14.96 9.70
N ASP A 69 -3.33 16.07 9.62
CA ASP A 69 -3.50 17.19 10.54
C ASP A 69 -4.88 17.85 10.37
N PHE A 70 -5.34 18.00 9.12
CA PHE A 70 -6.66 18.54 8.82
C PHE A 70 -7.79 17.69 9.40
N ALA A 71 -7.69 16.35 9.33
CA ALA A 71 -8.64 15.45 9.97
C ALA A 71 -8.68 15.65 11.48
N ARG A 72 -7.51 15.67 12.12
CA ARG A 72 -7.38 15.89 13.56
C ARG A 72 -7.98 17.24 14.00
N ASP A 73 -7.68 18.32 13.29
CA ASP A 73 -8.14 19.67 13.62
C ASP A 73 -9.67 19.80 13.49
N ASN A 74 -10.30 19.00 12.63
CA ASN A 74 -11.75 18.91 12.48
C ASN A 74 -12.38 17.80 13.35
N LYS A 75 -11.61 17.18 14.26
CA LYS A 75 -12.08 16.10 15.16
C LYS A 75 -12.64 14.88 14.39
N ALA A 76 -12.15 14.66 13.19
CA ALA A 76 -12.47 13.51 12.36
C ALA A 76 -11.33 12.49 12.38
N HIS A 77 -11.65 11.22 12.24
CA HIS A 77 -10.65 10.18 12.03
C HIS A 77 -10.42 10.01 10.53
N LEU A 78 -9.15 9.89 10.16
CA LEU A 78 -8.70 9.44 8.85
C LEU A 78 -7.92 8.15 9.05
N MET A 79 -8.52 7.03 8.66
CA MET A 79 -7.94 5.68 8.75
C MET A 79 -7.65 5.16 7.34
N PHE A 80 -6.51 4.47 7.16
CA PHE A 80 -6.09 4.01 5.84
C PHE A 80 -5.15 2.79 5.90
N SER A 81 -5.38 1.90 6.85
CA SER A 81 -4.57 0.68 7.06
C SER A 81 -4.45 -0.17 5.79
N SER A 82 -5.53 -0.26 5.02
CA SER A 82 -5.56 -0.99 3.75
C SER A 82 -4.77 -0.35 2.60
N ALA A 83 -4.37 0.92 2.74
CA ALA A 83 -3.67 1.65 1.66
C ALA A 83 -2.26 1.10 1.37
N ALA A 84 -1.59 0.46 2.36
CA ALA A 84 -0.36 -0.26 2.15
C ALA A 84 -0.34 -1.55 2.98
N GLY A 85 0.05 -2.66 2.34
CA GLY A 85 0.13 -3.97 3.00
C GLY A 85 -1.10 -4.86 2.87
N GLY A 86 -2.23 -4.35 2.38
CA GLY A 86 -3.48 -5.13 2.32
C GLY A 86 -3.90 -5.60 3.70
N GLY A 87 -3.83 -6.92 3.97
CA GLY A 87 -4.06 -7.51 5.29
C GLY A 87 -2.81 -7.59 6.19
N MET A 88 -1.68 -7.02 5.76
CA MET A 88 -0.45 -6.97 6.57
C MET A 88 -0.39 -5.63 7.32
N PRO A 89 -0.29 -5.61 8.66
CA PRO A 89 -0.41 -4.39 9.48
C PRO A 89 0.87 -3.53 9.45
N VAL A 90 1.32 -3.14 8.23
CA VAL A 90 2.56 -2.39 8.06
C VAL A 90 2.42 -0.93 8.49
N LEU A 91 1.30 -0.28 8.19
CA LEU A 91 1.08 1.11 8.54
C LEU A 91 0.79 1.27 10.03
N GLU A 92 0.05 0.36 10.62
CA GLU A 92 -0.21 0.30 12.06
C GLU A 92 1.09 0.13 12.85
N MET A 93 2.01 -0.73 12.36
CA MET A 93 3.33 -0.88 12.95
C MET A 93 4.13 0.42 12.83
N CYS A 94 4.09 1.09 11.67
CA CYS A 94 4.74 2.38 11.47
C CYS A 94 4.24 3.43 12.48
N MET A 95 2.93 3.53 12.67
CA MET A 95 2.33 4.48 13.63
C MET A 95 2.70 4.15 15.07
N ARG A 96 2.57 2.87 15.46
CA ARG A 96 2.82 2.43 16.84
C ARG A 96 4.27 2.60 17.27
N GLU A 97 5.21 2.31 16.37
CA GLU A 97 6.64 2.31 16.69
C GLU A 97 7.38 3.52 16.12
N ARG A 98 6.64 4.55 15.70
CA ARG A 98 7.22 5.80 15.19
C ARG A 98 8.23 6.36 16.20
N GLY A 99 9.41 6.75 15.72
CA GLY A 99 10.51 7.28 16.54
C GLY A 99 11.48 6.21 17.04
N ARG A 100 11.11 4.91 17.01
CA ARG A 100 12.01 3.79 17.33
C ARG A 100 12.53 3.08 16.07
N ILE A 101 11.81 3.25 14.94
CA ILE A 101 12.15 2.60 13.68
C ILE A 101 13.37 3.28 13.07
N THR A 102 14.42 2.51 12.82
CA THR A 102 15.62 2.97 12.10
C THR A 102 15.62 2.55 10.64
N ARG A 103 14.96 1.42 10.31
CA ARG A 103 14.87 0.91 8.94
C ARG A 103 13.63 0.03 8.78
N VAL A 104 13.04 0.09 7.60
CA VAL A 104 12.01 -0.85 7.13
C VAL A 104 12.46 -1.44 5.82
N GLU A 105 12.43 -2.75 5.67
CA GLU A 105 12.54 -3.47 4.41
C GLU A 105 11.23 -4.19 4.14
N ALA A 106 10.68 -4.03 2.94
CA ALA A 106 9.40 -4.64 2.62
C ALA A 106 9.31 -5.08 1.15
N LEU A 107 8.59 -6.17 0.93
CA LEU A 107 8.09 -6.58 -0.36
C LEU A 107 6.62 -6.16 -0.43
N LEU A 108 6.31 -5.16 -1.26
CA LEU A 108 5.05 -4.44 -1.23
C LEU A 108 4.16 -4.66 -2.47
N ASN A 109 4.64 -5.41 -3.46
CA ASN A 109 3.91 -5.62 -4.71
C ASN A 109 3.91 -7.10 -5.11
N GLY A 110 2.75 -7.75 -5.03
CA GLY A 110 2.58 -9.18 -5.31
C GLY A 110 2.76 -9.51 -6.80
N THR A 111 2.30 -8.65 -7.72
CA THR A 111 2.45 -8.84 -9.17
C THR A 111 3.91 -9.02 -9.54
N THR A 112 4.77 -8.08 -9.10
CA THR A 112 6.20 -8.16 -9.43
C THR A 112 6.92 -9.26 -8.67
N ASN A 113 6.48 -9.61 -7.45
CA ASN A 113 7.02 -10.76 -6.74
C ASN A 113 6.77 -12.05 -7.52
N TYR A 114 5.55 -12.26 -7.98
CA TYR A 114 5.17 -13.39 -8.81
C TYR A 114 5.98 -13.43 -10.10
N MET A 115 6.00 -12.32 -10.86
CA MET A 115 6.73 -12.25 -12.13
C MET A 115 8.23 -12.53 -11.98
N LEU A 116 8.90 -11.98 -10.96
CA LEU A 116 10.32 -12.23 -10.70
C LEU A 116 10.58 -13.70 -10.34
N GLY A 117 9.67 -14.35 -9.64
CA GLY A 117 9.71 -15.79 -9.39
C GLY A 117 9.68 -16.62 -10.69
N GLU A 118 8.73 -16.32 -11.59
CA GLU A 118 8.58 -16.97 -12.87
C GLU A 118 9.78 -16.74 -13.83
N ILE A 119 10.29 -15.50 -13.84
CA ILE A 119 11.50 -15.17 -14.60
C ILE A 119 12.72 -15.92 -14.05
N SER A 120 12.84 -16.03 -12.73
CA SER A 120 13.89 -16.80 -12.09
C SER A 120 13.80 -18.30 -12.39
N ALA A 121 12.58 -18.79 -12.65
CA ALA A 121 12.33 -20.16 -13.11
C ALA A 121 12.56 -20.35 -14.62
N GLY A 122 12.98 -19.31 -15.35
CA GLY A 122 13.36 -19.36 -16.77
C GLY A 122 12.31 -18.89 -17.77
N LYS A 123 11.19 -18.30 -17.32
CA LYS A 123 10.24 -17.68 -18.24
C LYS A 123 10.78 -16.35 -18.76
N SER A 124 10.35 -15.97 -19.96
CA SER A 124 10.55 -14.61 -20.47
C SER A 124 9.69 -13.61 -19.66
N TYR A 125 10.06 -12.32 -19.70
CA TYR A 125 9.22 -11.26 -19.14
C TYR A 125 7.79 -11.30 -19.69
N ALA A 126 7.64 -11.44 -21.01
CA ALA A 126 6.34 -11.47 -21.67
C ALA A 126 5.47 -12.66 -21.22
N ASP A 127 6.07 -13.84 -21.07
CA ASP A 127 5.37 -15.04 -20.61
C ASP A 127 5.00 -14.92 -19.11
N ALA A 128 5.89 -14.38 -18.29
CA ALA A 128 5.64 -14.15 -16.87
C ALA A 128 4.51 -13.12 -16.65
N LEU A 129 4.50 -12.04 -17.44
CA LEU A 129 3.43 -11.04 -17.39
C LEU A 129 2.09 -11.63 -17.84
N LYS A 130 2.08 -12.36 -18.96
CA LYS A 130 0.86 -13.01 -19.44
C LYS A 130 0.30 -13.98 -18.40
N ASP A 131 1.16 -14.79 -17.80
CA ASP A 131 0.76 -15.75 -16.76
C ASP A 131 0.21 -15.03 -15.52
N ALA A 132 0.82 -13.90 -15.11
CA ALA A 132 0.31 -13.06 -14.04
C ALA A 132 -1.09 -12.49 -14.35
N GLN A 133 -1.33 -12.06 -15.58
CA GLN A 133 -2.63 -11.58 -16.05
C GLN A 133 -3.68 -12.68 -16.07
N ASP A 134 -3.34 -13.85 -16.63
CA ASP A 134 -4.24 -15.01 -16.73
C ASP A 134 -4.65 -15.52 -15.33
N LYS A 135 -3.78 -15.37 -14.33
CA LYS A 135 -4.04 -15.71 -12.91
C LYS A 135 -4.69 -14.58 -12.10
N GLY A 136 -4.84 -13.39 -12.68
CA GLY A 136 -5.45 -12.23 -12.03
C GLY A 136 -4.53 -11.50 -11.05
N PHE A 137 -3.22 -11.73 -11.09
CA PHE A 137 -2.23 -10.97 -10.31
C PHE A 137 -1.86 -9.64 -10.95
N ALA A 138 -1.97 -9.52 -12.27
CA ALA A 138 -1.75 -8.29 -13.02
C ALA A 138 -3.02 -7.86 -13.75
N GLU A 139 -3.27 -6.56 -13.79
CA GLU A 139 -4.31 -5.95 -14.61
C GLU A 139 -3.87 -5.86 -16.09
N ALA A 140 -4.80 -5.44 -16.97
CA ALA A 140 -4.50 -5.25 -18.39
C ALA A 140 -3.39 -4.21 -18.62
N ASP A 141 -3.37 -3.16 -17.81
CA ASP A 141 -2.26 -2.20 -17.75
C ASP A 141 -1.43 -2.44 -16.47
N PRO A 142 -0.29 -3.14 -16.56
CA PRO A 142 0.57 -3.46 -15.42
C PRO A 142 1.62 -2.36 -15.15
N SER A 143 1.59 -1.23 -15.84
CA SER A 143 2.65 -0.23 -15.84
C SER A 143 3.03 0.22 -14.44
N SER A 144 2.05 0.48 -13.57
CA SER A 144 2.28 0.91 -12.19
C SER A 144 2.98 -0.16 -11.33
N ASP A 145 2.74 -1.43 -11.62
CA ASP A 145 3.42 -2.53 -10.95
C ASP A 145 4.87 -2.64 -11.43
N VAL A 146 5.06 -2.74 -12.76
CA VAL A 146 6.38 -3.05 -13.33
C VAL A 146 7.37 -1.90 -13.19
N ASN A 147 6.92 -0.63 -13.30
CA ASN A 147 7.78 0.55 -13.12
C ASN A 147 8.00 0.93 -11.65
N GLY A 148 7.33 0.26 -10.70
CA GLY A 148 7.47 0.49 -9.27
C GLY A 148 6.61 1.61 -8.70
N GLY A 149 5.68 2.17 -9.46
CA GLY A 149 4.77 3.23 -9.00
C GLY A 149 3.89 2.80 -7.82
N ASP A 150 3.31 1.59 -7.89
CA ASP A 150 2.50 1.04 -6.80
C ASP A 150 3.31 0.86 -5.50
N ALA A 151 4.48 0.24 -5.59
CA ALA A 151 5.35 0.07 -4.43
C ALA A 151 5.87 1.42 -3.91
N GLY A 152 6.17 2.36 -4.80
CA GLY A 152 6.59 3.72 -4.45
C GLY A 152 5.51 4.49 -3.68
N ALA A 153 4.24 4.39 -4.08
CA ALA A 153 3.13 4.99 -3.33
C ALA A 153 3.02 4.42 -1.91
N LYS A 154 3.20 3.11 -1.74
CA LYS A 154 3.21 2.45 -0.42
C LYS A 154 4.43 2.87 0.42
N ILE A 155 5.62 3.01 -0.20
CA ILE A 155 6.83 3.53 0.47
C ILE A 155 6.58 4.93 1.04
N ARG A 156 5.87 5.82 0.31
CA ARG A 156 5.55 7.16 0.77
C ARG A 156 4.74 7.14 2.07
N LEU A 157 3.78 6.22 2.21
CA LEU A 157 3.01 6.07 3.44
C LEU A 157 3.86 5.52 4.59
N ILE A 158 4.78 4.58 4.32
CA ILE A 158 5.74 4.07 5.30
C ILE A 158 6.68 5.18 5.77
N ALA A 159 7.21 6.00 4.86
CA ALA A 159 8.06 7.16 5.17
C ALA A 159 7.31 8.17 6.07
N LEU A 160 6.09 8.53 5.67
CA LEU A 160 5.25 9.47 6.40
C LEU A 160 4.94 8.99 7.81
N LEU A 161 4.43 7.77 7.96
CA LEU A 161 3.96 7.28 9.25
C LEU A 161 5.09 6.79 10.15
N GLY A 162 6.08 6.09 9.60
CA GLY A 162 7.16 5.49 10.37
C GLY A 162 8.29 6.46 10.72
N PHE A 163 8.57 7.41 9.83
CA PHE A 163 9.72 8.30 9.97
C PHE A 163 9.34 9.79 10.06
N GLY A 164 8.10 10.15 9.74
CA GLY A 164 7.66 11.54 9.67
C GLY A 164 8.19 12.29 8.45
N GLU A 165 8.51 11.57 7.38
CA GLU A 165 9.13 12.14 6.19
C GLU A 165 8.15 12.12 5.02
N GLU A 166 7.90 13.29 4.42
CA GLU A 166 7.14 13.41 3.17
C GLU A 166 8.09 13.35 2.00
N ILE A 167 7.86 12.41 1.09
CA ILE A 167 8.67 12.18 -0.08
C ILE A 167 7.84 12.23 -1.36
N VAL A 168 8.44 12.69 -2.44
CA VAL A 168 7.83 12.70 -3.77
C VAL A 168 8.11 11.37 -4.46
N LEU A 169 7.13 10.83 -5.17
CA LEU A 169 7.27 9.54 -5.85
C LEU A 169 8.45 9.53 -6.83
N ASP A 170 8.67 10.63 -7.55
CA ASP A 170 9.71 10.72 -8.57
C ASP A 170 11.12 10.81 -7.98
N ASP A 171 11.25 11.22 -6.72
CA ASP A 171 12.52 11.27 -6.00
C ASP A 171 12.94 9.90 -5.43
N ILE A 172 12.08 8.88 -5.50
CA ILE A 172 12.41 7.54 -5.04
C ILE A 172 13.25 6.83 -6.10
N PRO A 173 14.53 6.51 -5.84
CA PRO A 173 15.30 5.65 -6.70
C PRO A 173 14.63 4.29 -6.82
N ARG A 174 14.28 3.87 -8.05
CA ARG A 174 13.52 2.64 -8.25
C ARG A 174 13.94 1.88 -9.50
N ASP A 175 14.16 0.59 -9.32
CA ASP A 175 14.39 -0.33 -10.42
C ASP A 175 13.04 -0.72 -11.05
N THR A 176 12.99 -0.68 -12.38
CA THR A 176 11.90 -1.27 -13.15
C THR A 176 12.17 -2.75 -13.38
N ILE A 177 11.09 -3.54 -13.50
CA ILE A 177 11.19 -4.90 -14.02
C ILE A 177 10.71 -5.01 -15.48
N GLU A 178 10.38 -3.87 -16.11
CA GLU A 178 9.96 -3.86 -17.51
C GLU A 178 11.07 -4.44 -18.39
N ASN A 179 10.72 -5.47 -19.18
CA ASN A 179 11.66 -6.22 -20.01
C ASN A 179 12.85 -6.83 -19.22
N PHE A 180 12.70 -7.01 -17.91
CA PHE A 180 13.73 -7.61 -17.08
C PHE A 180 14.04 -9.04 -17.52
N ALA A 181 15.33 -9.36 -17.58
CA ALA A 181 15.83 -10.71 -17.82
C ALA A 181 17.05 -10.94 -16.93
N LEU A 182 17.19 -12.15 -16.41
CA LEU A 182 18.40 -12.54 -15.70
C LEU A 182 19.54 -12.73 -16.71
N THR A 183 20.67 -12.09 -16.45
CA THR A 183 21.91 -12.31 -17.22
C THR A 183 22.62 -13.58 -16.79
N GLU A 184 22.43 -13.99 -15.53
CA GLU A 184 22.92 -15.22 -14.93
C GLU A 184 21.82 -15.81 -14.04
N PRO A 185 21.81 -17.13 -13.78
CA PRO A 185 20.88 -17.74 -12.84
C PRO A 185 20.99 -17.10 -11.46
N ALA A 186 19.85 -16.75 -10.85
CA ALA A 186 19.81 -16.25 -9.49
C ALA A 186 20.42 -17.29 -8.53
N LYS A 187 21.22 -16.83 -7.56
CA LYS A 187 21.80 -17.69 -6.51
C LYS A 187 20.83 -17.89 -5.34
N GLY A 188 19.82 -17.06 -5.26
CA GLY A 188 18.79 -17.08 -4.27
C GLY A 188 17.42 -16.76 -4.87
N ALA A 189 16.68 -15.84 -4.25
CA ALA A 189 15.39 -15.37 -4.76
C ALA A 189 15.50 -13.91 -5.22
N MET A 190 15.22 -13.66 -6.49
CA MET A 190 15.13 -12.30 -7.03
C MET A 190 13.88 -11.61 -6.49
N LYS A 191 14.07 -10.50 -5.80
CA LYS A 191 12.99 -9.71 -5.19
C LYS A 191 13.18 -8.22 -5.46
N ARG A 192 12.08 -7.47 -5.62
CA ARG A 192 12.13 -6.01 -5.62
C ARG A 192 11.79 -5.51 -4.22
N VAL A 193 12.80 -5.06 -3.49
CA VAL A 193 12.72 -4.68 -2.08
C VAL A 193 12.60 -3.19 -1.94
N ALA A 194 11.55 -2.75 -1.23
CA ALA A 194 11.39 -1.40 -0.75
C ALA A 194 12.17 -1.23 0.55
N THR A 195 13.00 -0.20 0.64
CA THR A 195 13.76 0.11 1.85
C THR A 195 13.59 1.56 2.22
N CYS A 196 13.19 1.84 3.47
CA CYS A 196 13.24 3.16 4.09
C CYS A 196 14.18 3.07 5.28
N TRP A 197 15.07 4.06 5.46
CA TRP A 197 15.95 4.09 6.64
C TRP A 197 16.30 5.52 7.04
N LYS A 198 16.62 5.69 8.31
CA LYS A 198 17.12 6.94 8.86
C LYS A 198 18.41 6.66 9.61
N ASP A 199 19.44 7.42 9.27
CA ASP A 199 20.75 7.36 9.92
C ASP A 199 21.27 8.78 10.21
N ARG A 200 22.55 8.90 10.59
CA ARG A 200 23.21 10.20 10.85
C ARG A 200 23.26 11.15 9.64
N ASN A 201 23.03 10.63 8.43
CA ASN A 201 23.02 11.42 7.19
C ASN A 201 21.60 11.87 6.81
N GLY A 202 20.58 11.46 7.57
CA GLY A 202 19.18 11.78 7.35
C GLY A 202 18.36 10.57 6.91
N PHE A 203 17.19 10.87 6.32
CA PHE A 203 16.28 9.85 5.79
C PHE A 203 16.63 9.53 4.34
N SER A 204 16.48 8.27 4.00
CA SER A 204 16.66 7.76 2.64
C SER A 204 15.68 6.65 2.33
N THR A 205 15.39 6.47 1.05
CA THR A 205 14.51 5.39 0.56
C THR A 205 14.94 4.91 -0.81
N LYS A 206 14.63 3.66 -1.13
CA LYS A 206 14.85 3.09 -2.46
C LYS A 206 13.97 1.86 -2.68
N LEU A 207 13.76 1.56 -3.95
CA LEU A 207 13.11 0.34 -4.42
C LEU A 207 14.07 -0.36 -5.39
N GLU A 208 14.68 -1.46 -4.98
CA GLU A 208 15.76 -2.11 -5.72
C GLU A 208 15.55 -3.59 -5.93
N LEU A 209 16.06 -4.11 -7.04
CA LEU A 209 16.14 -5.53 -7.33
C LEU A 209 17.31 -6.15 -6.55
N LYS A 210 17.02 -7.21 -5.81
CA LYS A 210 18.00 -7.95 -5.00
C LYS A 210 17.90 -9.45 -5.24
N ASP A 211 19.05 -10.09 -5.41
CA ASP A 211 19.17 -11.54 -5.29
C ASP A 211 19.43 -11.88 -3.81
N LEU A 212 18.37 -12.27 -3.11
CA LEU A 212 18.39 -12.53 -1.67
C LEU A 212 18.63 -14.01 -1.39
N SER A 213 19.50 -14.30 -0.40
CA SER A 213 19.64 -15.67 0.12
C SER A 213 18.29 -16.26 0.51
N LEU A 214 18.04 -17.52 0.21
CA LEU A 214 16.79 -18.23 0.52
C LEU A 214 16.45 -18.25 2.03
N ASN A 215 17.45 -18.04 2.89
CA ASN A 215 17.26 -17.90 4.33
C ASN A 215 16.78 -16.49 4.74
N ASN A 216 16.78 -15.53 3.83
CA ASN A 216 16.27 -14.19 4.11
C ASN A 216 14.73 -14.20 4.21
N PHE A 217 14.19 -13.55 5.24
CA PHE A 217 12.72 -13.51 5.46
C PHE A 217 11.95 -12.92 4.28
N ILE A 218 12.49 -11.87 3.64
CA ILE A 218 11.86 -11.26 2.43
C ILE A 218 11.90 -12.24 1.24
N ALA A 219 12.96 -13.03 1.11
CA ALA A 219 13.11 -14.01 0.03
C ALA A 219 12.05 -15.12 0.08
N GLN A 220 11.54 -15.42 1.28
CA GLN A 220 10.56 -16.49 1.52
C GLN A 220 9.14 -16.11 1.07
N ALA A 221 8.88 -14.86 0.71
CA ALA A 221 7.57 -14.44 0.20
C ALA A 221 7.28 -15.13 -1.15
N ASP A 222 6.14 -15.80 -1.24
CA ASP A 222 5.70 -16.51 -2.45
C ASP A 222 4.41 -15.89 -3.02
N GLY A 223 4.26 -15.94 -4.35
CA GLY A 223 3.08 -15.46 -5.06
C GLY A 223 2.71 -14.01 -4.68
N GLU A 224 1.51 -13.82 -4.16
CA GLU A 224 0.95 -12.53 -3.75
C GLU A 224 1.30 -12.10 -2.32
N GLU A 225 2.14 -12.87 -1.62
CA GLU A 225 2.54 -12.54 -0.25
C GLU A 225 3.34 -11.24 -0.19
N ALA A 226 3.12 -10.50 0.89
CA ALA A 226 3.90 -9.35 1.29
C ALA A 226 4.62 -9.65 2.60
N HIS A 227 5.89 -9.31 2.67
CA HIS A 227 6.72 -9.46 3.86
C HIS A 227 7.36 -8.13 4.21
N ALA A 228 7.49 -7.83 5.50
CA ALA A 228 8.24 -6.67 5.96
C ALA A 228 9.07 -6.98 7.21
N ILE A 229 10.22 -6.31 7.31
CA ILE A 229 11.12 -6.34 8.48
C ILE A 229 11.27 -4.90 8.97
N PHE A 230 10.97 -4.69 10.23
CA PHE A 230 11.23 -3.46 10.95
C PHE A 230 12.49 -3.64 11.80
N TYR A 231 13.39 -2.68 11.75
CA TYR A 231 14.61 -2.64 12.55
C TYR A 231 14.51 -1.46 13.51
N PHE A 232 14.88 -1.67 14.76
CA PHE A 232 14.76 -0.69 15.83
C PHE A 232 16.11 -0.23 16.35
N GLU A 233 16.13 0.89 17.08
CA GLU A 233 17.34 1.48 17.64
C GLU A 233 18.08 0.56 18.63
N ASP A 234 17.35 -0.28 19.37
CA ASP A 234 17.87 -1.27 20.32
C ASP A 234 18.47 -2.51 19.64
N GLY A 235 18.41 -2.59 18.31
CA GLY A 235 18.89 -3.73 17.52
C GLY A 235 17.86 -4.82 17.31
N ASP A 236 16.69 -4.70 17.91
CA ASP A 236 15.59 -5.65 17.71
C ASP A 236 15.03 -5.58 16.29
N GLN A 237 14.40 -6.68 15.87
CA GLN A 237 13.70 -6.80 14.59
C GLN A 237 12.30 -7.33 14.81
N TYR A 238 11.35 -6.74 14.10
CA TYR A 238 10.01 -7.29 14.00
C TYR A 238 9.69 -7.66 12.56
N LYS A 239 9.20 -8.88 12.37
CA LYS A 239 8.91 -9.45 11.04
C LYS A 239 7.43 -9.69 10.92
N ILE A 240 6.84 -9.15 9.87
CA ILE A 240 5.44 -9.36 9.55
C ILE A 240 5.29 -9.93 8.14
N ARG A 241 4.26 -10.72 7.95
CA ARG A 241 3.87 -11.25 6.65
C ARG A 241 2.36 -11.31 6.53
N GLY A 242 1.86 -11.24 5.32
CA GLY A 242 0.45 -11.33 5.02
C GLY A 242 0.18 -11.28 3.52
N LYS A 243 -1.09 -11.21 3.15
CA LYS A 243 -1.47 -10.95 1.78
C LYS A 243 -1.41 -9.45 1.51
N GLY A 244 -0.49 -9.04 0.63
CA GLY A 244 -0.18 -7.63 0.33
C GLY A 244 -1.24 -6.90 -0.49
N ALA A 245 -2.21 -7.62 -1.06
CA ALA A 245 -3.29 -7.08 -1.87
C ALA A 245 -4.43 -8.11 -1.97
N GLY A 246 -5.52 -7.71 -2.63
CA GLY A 246 -6.65 -8.57 -2.91
C GLY A 246 -7.90 -8.14 -2.16
N ARG A 247 -9.04 -8.57 -2.70
CA ARG A 247 -10.37 -8.17 -2.22
C ARG A 247 -10.57 -8.41 -0.73
N TRP A 248 -10.32 -9.62 -0.26
CA TRP A 248 -10.59 -9.98 1.13
C TRP A 248 -9.63 -9.34 2.12
N PRO A 249 -8.29 -9.36 1.90
CA PRO A 249 -7.36 -8.67 2.78
C PRO A 249 -7.63 -7.16 2.88
N THR A 250 -7.95 -6.50 1.76
CA THR A 250 -8.31 -5.07 1.78
C THR A 250 -9.61 -4.83 2.54
N THR A 251 -10.63 -5.68 2.34
CA THR A 251 -11.90 -5.57 3.06
C THR A 251 -11.69 -5.76 4.57
N GLU A 252 -10.87 -6.72 4.97
CA GLU A 252 -10.56 -7.00 6.38
C GLU A 252 -9.93 -5.77 7.06
N SER A 253 -8.94 -5.13 6.43
CA SER A 253 -8.32 -3.91 6.96
C SER A 253 -9.29 -2.72 7.01
N VAL A 254 -10.11 -2.52 5.97
CA VAL A 254 -11.16 -1.48 5.98
C VAL A 254 -12.15 -1.73 7.12
N MET A 255 -12.55 -2.98 7.35
CA MET A 255 -13.46 -3.31 8.46
C MET A 255 -12.79 -3.10 9.83
N ALA A 256 -11.51 -3.41 9.97
CA ALA A 256 -10.77 -3.14 11.20
C ALA A 256 -10.74 -1.63 11.50
N ASP A 257 -10.41 -0.79 10.50
CA ASP A 257 -10.45 0.67 10.62
C ASP A 257 -11.85 1.18 11.03
N LEU A 258 -12.92 0.60 10.47
CA LEU A 258 -14.29 0.94 10.86
C LEU A 258 -14.60 0.57 12.31
N PHE A 259 -14.17 -0.59 12.78
CA PHE A 259 -14.35 -1.00 14.17
C PHE A 259 -13.57 -0.12 15.13
N ASP A 260 -12.36 0.30 14.78
CA ASP A 260 -11.54 1.19 15.59
C ASP A 260 -12.21 2.57 15.74
N ILE A 261 -12.77 3.13 14.66
CA ILE A 261 -13.57 4.36 14.73
C ILE A 261 -14.79 4.14 15.64
N SER A 262 -15.55 3.07 15.41
CA SER A 262 -16.80 2.84 16.17
C SER A 262 -16.54 2.63 17.66
N ALA A 263 -15.47 1.92 18.03
CA ALA A 263 -15.09 1.69 19.43
C ALA A 263 -14.66 2.98 20.16
N THR A 264 -14.29 4.02 19.42
CA THR A 264 -13.90 5.32 19.99
C THR A 264 -15.11 6.23 20.21
N TYR A 265 -16.22 6.04 19.45
CA TYR A 265 -17.37 6.95 19.43
C TYR A 265 -18.65 6.38 20.05
N PHE A 266 -18.76 5.10 20.25
CA PHE A 266 -19.93 4.40 20.80
C PHE A 266 -19.56 3.50 21.98
#